data_6b338fa5de2fdefc8e17c4b3bf8fc0f8
#
_entry.id   6b338fa5de2fdefc8e17c4b3bf8fc0f8
#
_cell.length_a   1.000
_cell.length_b   1.000
_cell.length_c   1.000
_cell.angle_alpha   90.00
_cell.angle_beta   90.00
_cell.angle_gamma   90.00
#
_symmetry.space_group_name_H-M   'P 1'
#
loop_
_entity.id
_entity.type
_entity.pdbx_description
1 polymer ?
#
loop_
_entity_poly.entity_id
_entity_poly.type
_entity_poly.pdbx_seq_one_letter_code
_entity_poly.pdbx_strand_id
1 'polypeptide(L)'
;MQNDILLKAKELFLNHGFKSVTMDDLAKELGISKKTIYQFYSDKTALVSAVTDHLFEHISTGISCICDGEKNPIEEMFAIKEFSRSALQDEKSSPHYQLQRYYPKIFAVLVRKQFQTMQNCTQDNIKRGIEMGIYRSDIDLEFITRMFFAGFNAVRHEELFPSDHFNKSKLFNLHLAYHLRGIATPKGLEIIDKITAKS
;
A
#
# COMPACT_ATOMS: atom_id res chain seq x y z
N MET A 1 -7.84 4.09 25.77
CA MET A 1 -9.25 4.14 25.27
C MET A 1 -9.34 4.57 23.81
N GLN A 2 -8.98 5.81 23.39
CA GLN A 2 -9.07 6.22 21.97
C GLN A 2 -8.25 5.29 21.06
N ASN A 3 -7.02 4.98 21.44
CA ASN A 3 -6.15 4.07 20.69
C ASN A 3 -6.71 2.63 20.63
N ASP A 4 -7.31 2.14 21.70
CA ASP A 4 -7.91 0.79 21.73
C ASP A 4 -9.09 0.69 20.76
N ILE A 5 -9.92 1.76 20.71
CA ILE A 5 -11.02 1.89 19.74
C ILE A 5 -10.47 1.87 18.30
N LEU A 6 -9.40 2.62 18.03
CA LEU A 6 -8.76 2.70 16.72
C LEU A 6 -8.22 1.34 16.27
N LEU A 7 -7.47 0.67 17.13
CA LEU A 7 -6.85 -0.62 16.83
C LEU A 7 -7.90 -1.72 16.62
N LYS A 8 -8.95 -1.77 17.47
CA LYS A 8 -10.04 -2.74 17.28
C LYS A 8 -10.84 -2.44 16.02
N ALA A 9 -11.11 -1.17 15.74
CA ALA A 9 -11.78 -0.76 14.49
C ALA A 9 -10.95 -1.17 13.26
N LYS A 10 -9.62 -0.97 13.29
CA LYS A 10 -8.70 -1.43 12.24
C LYS A 10 -8.84 -2.93 12.00
N GLU A 11 -8.77 -3.74 13.06
CA GLU A 11 -8.91 -5.20 12.97
C GLU A 11 -10.25 -5.60 12.32
N LEU A 12 -11.36 -5.06 12.83
CA LEU A 12 -12.69 -5.38 12.34
C LEU A 12 -12.89 -4.93 10.88
N PHE A 13 -12.44 -3.73 10.52
CA PHE A 13 -12.57 -3.21 9.16
C PHE A 13 -11.78 -4.01 8.14
N LEU A 14 -10.56 -4.43 8.48
CA LEU A 14 -9.73 -5.25 7.59
C LEU A 14 -10.30 -6.66 7.42
N ASN A 15 -10.87 -7.24 8.48
CA ASN A 15 -11.42 -8.60 8.44
C ASN A 15 -12.83 -8.67 7.83
N HIS A 16 -13.71 -7.72 8.17
CA HIS A 16 -15.14 -7.77 7.83
C HIS A 16 -15.57 -6.67 6.86
N GLY A 17 -14.70 -5.70 6.60
CA GLY A 17 -14.93 -4.59 5.68
C GLY A 17 -15.57 -3.36 6.31
N PHE A 18 -15.25 -2.21 5.72
CA PHE A 18 -15.71 -0.91 6.22
C PHE A 18 -17.24 -0.73 6.20
N LYS A 19 -17.94 -1.35 5.23
CA LYS A 19 -19.40 -1.23 5.13
C LYS A 19 -20.10 -2.05 6.21
N SER A 20 -19.70 -3.28 6.41
CA SER A 20 -20.41 -4.27 7.23
C SER A 20 -20.29 -3.98 8.73
N VAL A 21 -19.12 -3.57 9.22
CA VAL A 21 -18.89 -3.29 10.64
C VAL A 21 -19.63 -2.02 11.07
N THR A 22 -20.41 -2.11 12.13
CA THR A 22 -21.16 -0.99 12.72
C THR A 22 -20.50 -0.46 14.00
N MET A 23 -20.93 0.70 14.47
CA MET A 23 -20.49 1.26 15.77
C MET A 23 -20.99 0.40 16.95
N ASP A 24 -22.08 -0.36 16.75
CA ASP A 24 -22.61 -1.28 17.75
C ASP A 24 -21.74 -2.55 17.85
N ASP A 25 -21.29 -3.09 16.71
CA ASP A 25 -20.35 -4.22 16.69
C ASP A 25 -19.05 -3.87 17.40
N LEU A 26 -18.51 -2.68 17.11
CA LEU A 26 -17.29 -2.21 17.76
C LEU A 26 -17.47 -2.01 19.27
N ALA A 27 -18.60 -1.44 19.70
CA ALA A 27 -18.91 -1.27 21.13
C ALA A 27 -19.01 -2.61 21.85
N LYS A 28 -19.66 -3.60 21.23
CA LYS A 28 -19.78 -4.97 21.74
C LYS A 28 -18.43 -5.65 21.88
N GLU A 29 -17.60 -5.58 20.85
CA GLU A 29 -16.26 -6.18 20.83
C GLU A 29 -15.31 -5.59 21.89
N LEU A 30 -15.47 -4.29 22.19
CA LEU A 30 -14.68 -3.61 23.21
C LEU A 30 -15.28 -3.67 24.62
N GLY A 31 -16.52 -4.17 24.77
CA GLY A 31 -17.21 -4.17 26.07
C GLY A 31 -17.52 -2.77 26.60
N ILE A 32 -17.71 -1.79 25.72
CA ILE A 32 -18.00 -0.39 26.08
C ILE A 32 -19.34 0.10 25.49
N SER A 33 -19.82 1.25 25.96
CA SER A 33 -21.02 1.85 25.36
C SER A 33 -20.70 2.51 24.02
N LYS A 34 -21.66 2.50 23.08
CA LYS A 34 -21.59 3.26 21.83
C LYS A 34 -21.37 4.75 22.07
N LYS A 35 -21.96 5.29 23.17
CA LYS A 35 -21.76 6.68 23.61
C LYS A 35 -20.28 6.97 23.89
N THR A 36 -19.56 6.02 24.48
CA THR A 36 -18.12 6.14 24.74
C THR A 36 -17.32 6.26 23.44
N ILE A 37 -17.66 5.52 22.39
CA ILE A 37 -17.00 5.63 21.09
C ILE A 37 -17.25 7.01 20.49
N TYR A 38 -18.49 7.52 20.55
CA TYR A 38 -18.83 8.85 20.01
C TYR A 38 -18.18 10.03 20.75
N GLN A 39 -17.64 9.81 21.94
CA GLN A 39 -16.81 10.83 22.61
C GLN A 39 -15.47 11.08 21.91
N PHE A 40 -14.96 10.09 21.16
CA PHE A 40 -13.69 10.16 20.46
C PHE A 40 -13.84 10.34 18.94
N TYR A 41 -14.91 9.80 18.36
CA TYR A 41 -15.17 9.85 16.91
C TYR A 41 -16.61 10.24 16.68
N SER A 42 -16.83 11.39 16.06
CA SER A 42 -18.18 11.99 15.85
C SER A 42 -19.16 11.06 15.14
N ASP A 43 -18.63 10.24 14.23
CA ASP A 43 -19.38 9.27 13.44
C ASP A 43 -18.47 8.15 12.91
N LYS A 44 -19.06 7.18 12.22
CA LYS A 44 -18.32 6.08 11.58
C LYS A 44 -17.34 6.58 10.51
N THR A 45 -17.69 7.65 9.79
CA THR A 45 -16.82 8.20 8.74
C THR A 45 -15.52 8.77 9.32
N ALA A 46 -15.61 9.48 10.45
CA ALA A 46 -14.47 9.98 11.19
C ALA A 46 -13.57 8.83 11.67
N LEU A 47 -14.17 7.74 12.18
CA LEU A 47 -13.42 6.55 12.59
C LEU A 47 -12.74 5.85 11.39
N VAL A 48 -13.44 5.72 10.25
CA VAL A 48 -12.85 5.16 9.02
C VAL A 48 -11.68 6.01 8.55
N SER A 49 -11.80 7.35 8.58
CA SER A 49 -10.69 8.24 8.24
C SER A 49 -9.49 8.03 9.15
N ALA A 50 -9.71 7.98 10.47
CA ALA A 50 -8.65 7.79 11.44
C ALA A 50 -7.94 6.44 11.27
N VAL A 51 -8.68 5.35 11.01
CA VAL A 51 -8.11 4.03 10.73
C VAL A 51 -7.30 4.05 9.43
N THR A 52 -7.82 4.70 8.39
CA THR A 52 -7.12 4.82 7.10
C THR A 52 -5.81 5.60 7.23
N ASP A 53 -5.83 6.72 7.96
CA ASP A 53 -4.65 7.52 8.24
C ASP A 53 -3.61 6.74 9.06
N HIS A 54 -4.04 6.03 10.11
CA HIS A 54 -3.16 5.20 10.93
C HIS A 54 -2.48 4.08 10.12
N LEU A 55 -3.22 3.40 9.24
CA LEU A 55 -2.66 2.38 8.35
C LEU A 55 -1.66 2.99 7.36
N PHE A 56 -1.99 4.13 6.78
CA PHE A 56 -1.10 4.84 5.86
C PHE A 56 0.20 5.25 6.55
N GLU A 57 0.13 5.84 7.74
CA GLU A 57 1.31 6.26 8.52
C GLU A 57 2.20 5.07 8.89
N HIS A 58 1.61 3.97 9.34
CA HIS A 58 2.35 2.74 9.66
C HIS A 58 3.12 2.21 8.45
N ILE A 59 2.46 2.12 7.29
CA ILE A 59 3.08 1.64 6.05
C ILE A 59 4.15 2.62 5.56
N SER A 60 3.87 3.92 5.57
CA SER A 60 4.81 4.94 5.12
C SER A 60 6.08 4.98 5.96
N THR A 61 5.95 4.87 7.28
CA THR A 61 7.10 4.81 8.19
C THR A 61 7.96 3.57 7.93
N GLY A 62 7.36 2.41 7.76
CA GLY A 62 8.09 1.19 7.44
C GLY A 62 8.79 1.24 6.07
N ILE A 63 8.16 1.85 5.06
CA ILE A 63 8.80 2.09 3.75
C ILE A 63 10.01 3.03 3.92
N SER A 64 9.86 4.12 4.66
CA SER A 64 10.97 5.06 4.92
C SER A 64 12.16 4.35 5.56
N CYS A 65 11.93 3.51 6.59
CA CYS A 65 12.98 2.72 7.20
C CYS A 65 13.69 1.76 6.23
N ILE A 66 12.97 1.23 5.22
CA ILE A 66 13.58 0.38 4.19
C ILE A 66 14.42 1.22 3.23
N CYS A 67 13.94 2.40 2.83
CA CYS A 67 14.65 3.32 1.93
C CYS A 67 15.95 3.88 2.57
N ASP A 68 15.96 4.07 3.90
CA ASP A 68 17.14 4.50 4.65
C ASP A 68 18.19 3.39 4.87
N GLY A 69 17.90 2.17 4.40
CA GLY A 69 18.78 1.00 4.53
C GLY A 69 19.87 0.94 3.45
N GLU A 70 20.79 -0.03 3.61
CA GLU A 70 21.96 -0.21 2.69
C GLU A 70 21.66 -1.10 1.47
N LYS A 71 20.39 -1.45 1.21
CA LYS A 71 20.03 -2.29 0.07
C LYS A 71 20.28 -1.58 -1.26
N ASN A 72 20.65 -2.36 -2.28
CA ASN A 72 20.65 -1.79 -3.63
C ASN A 72 19.21 -1.47 -4.06
N PRO A 73 19.01 -0.51 -4.98
CA PRO A 73 17.69 -0.04 -5.38
C PRO A 73 16.70 -1.12 -5.84
N ILE A 74 17.16 -2.19 -6.47
CA ILE A 74 16.30 -3.31 -6.90
C ILE A 74 15.84 -4.11 -5.68
N GLU A 75 16.77 -4.50 -4.79
CA GLU A 75 16.44 -5.24 -3.56
C GLU A 75 15.50 -4.43 -2.64
N GLU A 76 15.70 -3.11 -2.58
CA GLU A 76 14.85 -2.18 -1.85
C GLU A 76 13.40 -2.25 -2.34
N MET A 77 13.16 -2.21 -3.65
CA MET A 77 11.82 -2.29 -4.22
C MET A 77 11.12 -3.62 -3.89
N PHE A 78 11.85 -4.73 -3.91
CA PHE A 78 11.32 -6.03 -3.48
C PHE A 78 11.03 -6.06 -1.96
N ALA A 79 11.88 -5.45 -1.14
CA ALA A 79 11.67 -5.35 0.31
C ALA A 79 10.45 -4.49 0.66
N ILE A 80 10.26 -3.35 -0.01
CA ILE A 80 9.07 -2.49 0.13
C ILE A 80 7.81 -3.27 -0.23
N LYS A 81 7.83 -4.02 -1.33
CA LYS A 81 6.69 -4.86 -1.73
C LYS A 81 6.35 -5.90 -0.66
N GLU A 82 7.34 -6.63 -0.14
CA GLU A 82 7.12 -7.65 0.90
C GLU A 82 6.62 -7.03 2.21
N PHE A 83 7.20 -5.91 2.64
CA PHE A 83 6.73 -5.19 3.81
C PHE A 83 5.27 -4.73 3.65
N SER A 84 4.94 -4.10 2.51
CA SER A 84 3.58 -3.63 2.23
C SER A 84 2.57 -4.79 2.20
N ARG A 85 2.97 -5.95 1.66
CA ARG A 85 2.16 -7.16 1.67
C ARG A 85 1.93 -7.67 3.09
N SER A 86 2.98 -7.75 3.91
CA SER A 86 2.87 -8.23 5.29
C SER A 86 2.05 -7.30 6.18
N ALA A 87 2.17 -5.99 5.99
CA ALA A 87 1.40 -5.00 6.74
C ALA A 87 -0.12 -5.07 6.47
N LEU A 88 -0.52 -5.66 5.34
CA LEU A 88 -1.91 -5.85 4.92
C LEU A 88 -2.34 -7.33 4.93
N GLN A 89 -1.56 -8.23 5.56
CA GLN A 89 -1.80 -9.69 5.53
C GLN A 89 -3.14 -10.13 6.11
N ASP A 90 -3.72 -9.36 7.06
CA ASP A 90 -5.01 -9.66 7.67
C ASP A 90 -6.21 -9.17 6.83
N GLU A 91 -5.95 -8.73 5.61
CA GLU A 91 -6.93 -8.17 4.68
C GLU A 91 -7.79 -9.29 4.04
N LYS A 92 -8.85 -9.71 4.73
CA LYS A 92 -9.85 -10.65 4.17
C LYS A 92 -10.92 -9.95 3.34
N SER A 93 -11.10 -8.66 3.55
CA SER A 93 -11.98 -7.79 2.78
C SER A 93 -11.14 -7.00 1.77
N SER A 94 -11.70 -6.50 0.68
CA SER A 94 -10.98 -5.62 -0.26
C SER A 94 -11.08 -4.15 0.21
N PRO A 95 -10.28 -3.70 1.22
CA PRO A 95 -10.46 -2.38 1.85
C PRO A 95 -10.32 -1.24 0.86
N HIS A 96 -9.38 -1.36 -0.08
CA HIS A 96 -9.19 -0.36 -1.13
C HIS A 96 -10.44 -0.17 -1.99
N TYR A 97 -11.07 -1.28 -2.44
CA TYR A 97 -12.32 -1.24 -3.18
C TYR A 97 -13.45 -0.65 -2.33
N GLN A 98 -13.56 -1.04 -1.06
CA GLN A 98 -14.61 -0.55 -0.17
C GLN A 98 -14.46 0.93 0.15
N LEU A 99 -13.23 1.43 0.37
CA LEU A 99 -12.96 2.86 0.53
C LEU A 99 -13.37 3.63 -0.72
N GLN A 100 -12.96 3.15 -1.90
CA GLN A 100 -13.33 3.77 -3.17
C GLN A 100 -14.85 3.85 -3.35
N ARG A 101 -15.55 2.76 -3.04
CA ARG A 101 -17.00 2.62 -3.25
C ARG A 101 -17.83 3.38 -2.25
N TYR A 102 -17.49 3.32 -0.96
CA TYR A 102 -18.33 3.80 0.14
C TYR A 102 -17.81 5.06 0.83
N TYR A 103 -16.52 5.38 0.69
CA TYR A 103 -15.88 6.54 1.30
C TYR A 103 -14.97 7.28 0.29
N PRO A 104 -15.53 7.73 -0.86
CA PRO A 104 -14.71 8.26 -1.97
C PRO A 104 -13.87 9.49 -1.59
N LYS A 105 -14.33 10.31 -0.64
CA LYS A 105 -13.55 11.47 -0.16
C LYS A 105 -12.31 11.03 0.61
N ILE A 106 -12.43 10.04 1.50
CA ILE A 106 -11.30 9.47 2.25
C ILE A 106 -10.34 8.79 1.27
N PHE A 107 -10.88 8.02 0.32
CA PHE A 107 -10.10 7.37 -0.72
C PHE A 107 -9.28 8.35 -1.56
N ALA A 108 -9.85 9.47 -1.99
CA ALA A 108 -9.14 10.49 -2.77
C ALA A 108 -7.97 11.12 -1.99
N VAL A 109 -8.15 11.34 -0.67
CA VAL A 109 -7.07 11.82 0.21
C VAL A 109 -5.97 10.76 0.35
N LEU A 110 -6.34 9.50 0.57
CA LEU A 110 -5.40 8.37 0.68
C LEU A 110 -4.55 8.22 -0.58
N VAL A 111 -5.17 8.20 -1.77
CA VAL A 111 -4.48 8.07 -3.06
C VAL A 111 -3.49 9.21 -3.27
N ARG A 112 -3.84 10.44 -2.90
CA ARG A 112 -2.93 11.59 -2.98
C ARG A 112 -1.73 11.45 -2.06
N LYS A 113 -1.94 11.05 -0.80
CA LYS A 113 -0.87 10.79 0.16
C LYS A 113 0.06 9.66 -0.33
N GLN A 114 -0.51 8.56 -0.82
CA GLN A 114 0.23 7.44 -1.39
C GLN A 114 1.09 7.88 -2.58
N PHE A 115 0.52 8.68 -3.50
CA PHE A 115 1.27 9.19 -4.64
C PHE A 115 2.47 10.03 -4.21
N GLN A 116 2.29 10.97 -3.28
CA GLN A 116 3.38 11.84 -2.79
C GLN A 116 4.52 11.03 -2.16
N THR A 117 4.18 10.09 -1.26
CA THR A 117 5.18 9.24 -0.60
C THR A 117 5.92 8.37 -1.62
N MET A 118 5.17 7.72 -2.51
CA MET A 118 5.73 6.82 -3.52
C MET A 118 6.56 7.56 -4.56
N GLN A 119 6.16 8.79 -4.94
CA GLN A 119 6.90 9.62 -5.88
C GLN A 119 8.32 9.90 -5.35
N ASN A 120 8.46 10.37 -4.13
CA ASN A 120 9.75 10.68 -3.54
C ASN A 120 10.64 9.45 -3.43
N CYS A 121 10.14 8.38 -2.81
CA CYS A 121 10.86 7.12 -2.64
C CYS A 121 11.31 6.52 -3.99
N THR A 122 10.41 6.47 -4.99
CA THR A 122 10.73 5.91 -6.31
C THR A 122 11.74 6.76 -7.08
N GLN A 123 11.63 8.09 -7.01
CA GLN A 123 12.59 8.97 -7.68
C GLN A 123 14.00 8.83 -7.10
N ASP A 124 14.12 8.78 -5.77
CA ASP A 124 15.42 8.61 -5.11
C ASP A 124 16.01 7.22 -5.37
N ASN A 125 15.18 6.19 -5.37
CA ASN A 125 15.56 4.83 -5.77
C ASN A 125 16.11 4.79 -7.20
N ILE A 126 15.40 5.41 -8.15
CA ILE A 126 15.83 5.44 -9.57
C ILE A 126 17.16 6.20 -9.73
N LYS A 127 17.30 7.37 -9.10
CA LYS A 127 18.56 8.16 -9.16
C LYS A 127 19.76 7.33 -8.67
N ARG A 128 19.64 6.70 -7.50
CA ARG A 128 20.69 5.81 -6.97
C ARG A 128 20.97 4.63 -7.88
N GLY A 129 19.93 4.05 -8.49
CA GLY A 129 20.09 2.94 -9.43
C GLY A 129 20.81 3.34 -10.73
N ILE A 130 20.60 4.57 -11.21
CA ILE A 130 21.35 5.12 -12.35
C ILE A 130 22.83 5.33 -11.96
N GLU A 131 23.11 5.94 -10.81
CA GLU A 131 24.48 6.14 -10.30
C GLU A 131 25.23 4.82 -10.12
N MET A 132 24.54 3.76 -9.69
CA MET A 132 25.09 2.41 -9.55
C MET A 132 25.21 1.64 -10.88
N GLY A 133 24.69 2.20 -11.98
CA GLY A 133 24.67 1.58 -13.30
C GLY A 133 23.75 0.35 -13.41
N ILE A 134 22.75 0.21 -12.52
CA ILE A 134 21.77 -0.89 -12.57
C ILE A 134 20.45 -0.46 -13.23
N TYR A 135 20.19 0.84 -13.32
CA TYR A 135 19.11 1.40 -14.13
C TYR A 135 19.68 2.24 -15.29
N ARG A 136 18.93 2.32 -16.38
CA ARG A 136 19.29 3.09 -17.57
C ARG A 136 19.22 4.60 -17.28
N SER A 137 20.11 5.38 -17.88
CA SER A 137 20.18 6.83 -17.72
C SER A 137 19.33 7.61 -18.74
N ASP A 138 18.76 6.93 -19.74
CA ASP A 138 17.95 7.52 -20.82
C ASP A 138 16.45 7.57 -20.51
N ILE A 139 16.06 7.28 -19.26
CA ILE A 139 14.66 7.27 -18.84
C ILE A 139 14.19 8.62 -18.34
N ASP A 140 12.94 8.97 -18.66
CA ASP A 140 12.27 10.12 -18.06
C ASP A 140 11.81 9.74 -16.64
N LEU A 141 12.47 10.32 -15.63
CA LEU A 141 12.25 10.02 -14.23
C LEU A 141 10.81 10.30 -13.77
N GLU A 142 10.22 11.41 -14.21
CA GLU A 142 8.87 11.79 -13.82
C GLU A 142 7.84 10.85 -14.45
N PHE A 143 7.98 10.58 -15.73
CA PHE A 143 7.10 9.66 -16.46
C PHE A 143 7.13 8.26 -15.87
N ILE A 144 8.32 7.70 -15.65
CA ILE A 144 8.49 6.34 -15.11
C ILE A 144 7.91 6.22 -13.70
N THR A 145 8.13 7.22 -12.85
CA THR A 145 7.54 7.26 -11.49
C THR A 145 6.01 7.27 -11.53
N ARG A 146 5.42 8.09 -12.39
CA ARG A 146 3.97 8.16 -12.57
C ARG A 146 3.39 6.86 -13.14
N MET A 147 4.07 6.26 -14.11
CA MET A 147 3.66 4.98 -14.70
C MET A 147 3.73 3.83 -13.69
N PHE A 148 4.74 3.82 -12.82
CA PHE A 148 4.81 2.86 -11.73
C PHE A 148 3.60 2.98 -10.78
N PHE A 149 3.27 4.20 -10.36
CA PHE A 149 2.09 4.45 -9.51
C PHE A 149 0.77 4.13 -10.22
N ALA A 150 0.63 4.50 -11.49
CA ALA A 150 -0.56 4.19 -12.28
C ALA A 150 -0.79 2.66 -12.39
N GLY A 151 0.25 1.90 -12.71
CA GLY A 151 0.19 0.45 -12.77
C GLY A 151 -0.09 -0.19 -11.41
N PHE A 152 0.51 0.32 -10.33
CA PHE A 152 0.24 -0.12 -8.98
C PHE A 152 -1.24 0.04 -8.58
N ASN A 153 -1.90 1.13 -9.03
CA ASN A 153 -3.34 1.29 -8.83
C ASN A 153 -4.17 0.44 -9.80
N ALA A 154 -3.73 0.31 -11.05
CA ALA A 154 -4.44 -0.47 -12.07
C ALA A 154 -4.60 -1.95 -11.66
N VAL A 155 -3.57 -2.57 -11.07
CA VAL A 155 -3.64 -3.99 -10.62
C VAL A 155 -4.63 -4.20 -9.47
N ARG A 156 -5.06 -3.14 -8.79
CA ARG A 156 -6.10 -3.17 -7.75
C ARG A 156 -7.51 -2.99 -8.29
N HIS A 157 -7.62 -2.53 -9.53
CA HIS A 157 -8.92 -2.20 -10.12
C HIS A 157 -9.69 -3.49 -10.45
N GLU A 158 -10.84 -3.66 -9.79
CA GLU A 158 -11.61 -4.91 -9.84
C GLU A 158 -12.19 -5.20 -11.22
N GLU A 159 -12.54 -4.16 -11.99
CA GLU A 159 -13.04 -4.31 -13.36
C GLU A 159 -11.95 -4.73 -14.37
N LEU A 160 -10.67 -4.34 -14.11
CA LEU A 160 -9.55 -4.74 -14.98
C LEU A 160 -8.97 -6.10 -14.58
N PHE A 161 -8.93 -6.38 -13.28
CA PHE A 161 -8.35 -7.58 -12.70
C PHE A 161 -9.30 -8.16 -11.64
N PRO A 162 -10.39 -8.82 -12.03
CA PRO A 162 -11.34 -9.42 -11.11
C PRO A 162 -10.68 -10.43 -10.17
N SER A 163 -11.02 -10.36 -8.87
CA SER A 163 -10.39 -11.19 -7.83
C SER A 163 -10.73 -12.68 -7.92
N ASP A 164 -11.79 -13.05 -8.62
CA ASP A 164 -12.17 -14.43 -8.92
C ASP A 164 -11.27 -15.07 -9.99
N HIS A 165 -10.62 -14.27 -10.85
CA HIS A 165 -9.71 -14.73 -11.90
C HIS A 165 -8.24 -14.43 -11.62
N PHE A 166 -7.95 -13.39 -10.86
CA PHE A 166 -6.60 -12.90 -10.66
C PHE A 166 -6.18 -12.89 -9.18
N ASN A 167 -5.05 -13.50 -8.88
CA ASN A 167 -4.42 -13.37 -7.57
C ASN A 167 -3.71 -12.02 -7.46
N LYS A 168 -4.18 -11.14 -6.59
CA LYS A 168 -3.65 -9.78 -6.41
C LYS A 168 -2.16 -9.77 -6.06
N SER A 169 -1.70 -10.66 -5.19
CA SER A 169 -0.27 -10.76 -4.83
C SER A 169 0.59 -11.10 -6.05
N LYS A 170 0.12 -12.02 -6.90
CA LYS A 170 0.80 -12.35 -8.17
C LYS A 170 0.84 -11.16 -9.12
N LEU A 171 -0.26 -10.39 -9.22
CA LEU A 171 -0.31 -9.20 -10.07
C LEU A 171 0.70 -8.13 -9.63
N PHE A 172 0.84 -7.89 -8.33
CA PHE A 172 1.85 -6.96 -7.82
C PHE A 172 3.28 -7.42 -8.13
N ASN A 173 3.56 -8.72 -8.04
CA ASN A 173 4.85 -9.28 -8.42
C ASN A 173 5.13 -9.07 -9.92
N LEU A 174 4.14 -9.35 -10.77
CA LEU A 174 4.25 -9.15 -12.21
C LEU A 174 4.44 -7.69 -12.57
N HIS A 175 3.68 -6.78 -11.94
CA HIS A 175 3.82 -5.34 -12.18
C HIS A 175 5.20 -4.83 -11.77
N LEU A 176 5.70 -5.21 -10.58
CA LEU A 176 7.03 -4.81 -10.12
C LEU A 176 8.12 -5.34 -11.04
N ALA A 177 8.06 -6.63 -11.41
CA ALA A 177 9.02 -7.22 -12.31
C ALA A 177 8.99 -6.57 -13.71
N TYR A 178 7.81 -6.29 -14.25
CA TYR A 178 7.64 -5.58 -15.53
C TYR A 178 8.27 -4.18 -15.48
N HIS A 179 7.98 -3.41 -14.43
CA HIS A 179 8.52 -2.07 -14.25
C HIS A 179 10.04 -2.08 -14.14
N LEU A 180 10.60 -2.90 -13.24
CA LEU A 180 12.04 -2.97 -13.02
C LEU A 180 12.79 -3.43 -14.28
N ARG A 181 12.28 -4.45 -15.00
CA ARG A 181 12.87 -4.91 -16.26
C ARG A 181 12.82 -3.83 -17.36
N GLY A 182 11.79 -2.99 -17.36
CA GLY A 182 11.65 -1.88 -18.30
C GLY A 182 12.70 -0.78 -18.14
N ILE A 183 13.28 -0.62 -16.94
CA ILE A 183 14.27 0.42 -16.63
C ILE A 183 15.67 -0.11 -16.35
N ALA A 184 15.85 -1.44 -16.20
CA ALA A 184 17.12 -2.05 -15.84
C ALA A 184 18.13 -2.05 -17.00
N THR A 185 19.42 -1.96 -16.64
CA THR A 185 20.56 -2.32 -17.51
C THR A 185 20.76 -3.84 -17.49
N PRO A 186 21.64 -4.42 -18.35
CA PRO A 186 22.01 -5.84 -18.23
C PRO A 186 22.47 -6.24 -16.83
N LYS A 187 23.25 -5.39 -16.14
CA LYS A 187 23.65 -5.58 -14.75
C LYS A 187 22.45 -5.61 -13.78
N GLY A 188 21.48 -4.74 -13.98
CA GLY A 188 20.24 -4.73 -13.20
C GLY A 188 19.37 -5.96 -13.44
N LEU A 189 19.29 -6.45 -14.69
CA LEU A 189 18.55 -7.67 -15.03
C LEU A 189 19.09 -8.91 -14.30
N GLU A 190 20.42 -9.06 -14.18
CA GLU A 190 21.03 -10.14 -13.41
C GLU A 190 20.62 -10.15 -11.94
N ILE A 191 20.46 -8.96 -11.33
CA ILE A 191 19.98 -8.82 -9.93
C ILE A 191 18.53 -9.25 -9.84
N ILE A 192 17.69 -8.76 -10.76
CA ILE A 192 16.25 -9.11 -10.80
C ILE A 192 16.10 -10.63 -10.93
N ASP A 193 16.83 -11.25 -11.84
CA ASP A 193 16.75 -12.70 -12.10
C ASP A 193 17.15 -13.52 -10.87
N LYS A 194 18.20 -13.10 -10.15
CA LYS A 194 18.63 -13.75 -8.90
C LYS A 194 17.56 -13.67 -7.79
N ILE A 195 16.83 -12.56 -7.71
CA ILE A 195 15.76 -12.37 -6.70
C ILE A 195 14.54 -13.19 -7.07
N THR A 196 14.11 -13.11 -8.34
CA THR A 196 12.89 -13.78 -8.80
C THR A 196 13.03 -15.29 -8.89
N ALA A 197 14.24 -15.82 -9.10
CA ALA A 197 14.49 -17.27 -9.08
C ALA A 197 14.37 -17.91 -7.68
N LYS A 198 14.40 -17.10 -6.61
CA LYS A 198 14.28 -17.54 -5.21
C LYS A 198 12.87 -17.39 -4.64
N SER A 199 11.96 -16.75 -5.39
CA SER A 199 10.57 -16.47 -4.99
C SER A 199 9.59 -17.43 -5.64
#